data_caf14d2aab840e0d8817a18c69b6e8e4
#
_entry.id   caf14d2aab840e0d8817a18c69b6e8e4
#
_cell.length_a   1.000
_cell.length_b   1.000
_cell.length_c   1.000
_cell.angle_alpha   90.00
_cell.angle_beta   90.00
_cell.angle_gamma   90.00
#
_symmetry.space_group_name_H-M   'P 1'
#
loop_
_entity.id
_entity.type
_entity.pdbx_description
1 polymer ?
#
loop_
_entity_poly.entity_id
_entity_poly.type
_entity_poly.pdbx_seq_one_letter_code
_entity_poly.pdbx_strand_id
1 'polypeptide(L)'
;MVSLPIFIILIGVLVSISNLTTVPWNIEPTGQSMATLTDDTEVTFDNPSGETLPAKGTYEVTERYITLNMTSDGNLTKESGARGKANADGVQAIKVLIREPQNASGKRPGVVFMHGAGYGTCDNSFGDVASGMASAGFVTAVLDKPVWNTTDINRDYPASAKAYDQVIEYLRDQSDVDEAKVGIYATSESTWISSYLLEDDPDVAFQILLSPMVFSPRQSLGFFVTQDFTLVGANEGYQSIVQRVFSADTGLFGLNNFDLATLKPAAYAVPTYVAYGSKDVMTAQVDGVRAILYNAHKADNWNVTVRSYPVANHV
;
A
#
# COMPACT_ATOMS: atom_id res chain seq x y z
N MET A 1 40.96 6.13 -16.98
CA MET A 1 41.16 6.82 -15.70
C MET A 1 40.29 8.07 -15.68
N VAL A 2 39.24 8.08 -14.87
CA VAL A 2 38.51 9.32 -14.59
C VAL A 2 39.48 10.20 -13.80
N SER A 3 39.76 11.42 -14.26
CA SER A 3 40.70 12.28 -13.59
C SER A 3 40.18 12.70 -12.20
N LEU A 4 41.05 12.79 -11.22
CA LEU A 4 40.69 13.21 -9.85
C LEU A 4 39.82 14.48 -9.81
N PRO A 5 39.99 15.49 -10.68
CA PRO A 5 39.10 16.64 -10.73
C PRO A 5 37.65 16.31 -11.07
N ILE A 6 37.40 15.38 -11.99
CA ILE A 6 36.03 14.97 -12.36
C ILE A 6 35.34 14.25 -11.18
N PHE A 7 36.12 13.45 -10.46
CA PHE A 7 35.60 12.76 -9.26
C PHE A 7 35.26 13.75 -8.14
N ILE A 8 36.08 14.77 -7.92
CA ILE A 8 35.83 15.84 -6.95
C ILE A 8 34.59 16.67 -7.36
N ILE A 9 34.45 16.99 -8.64
CA ILE A 9 33.27 17.71 -9.15
C ILE A 9 32.00 16.86 -8.94
N LEU A 10 32.06 15.56 -9.25
CA LEU A 10 30.91 14.66 -9.04
C LEU A 10 30.51 14.57 -7.56
N ILE A 11 31.48 14.46 -6.65
CA ILE A 11 31.24 14.51 -5.20
C ILE A 11 30.65 15.87 -4.80
N GLY A 12 31.21 16.96 -5.29
CA GLY A 12 30.71 18.30 -5.00
C GLY A 12 29.27 18.50 -5.48
N VAL A 13 28.92 18.00 -6.66
CA VAL A 13 27.56 18.03 -7.19
C VAL A 13 26.62 17.17 -6.34
N LEU A 14 27.03 15.95 -5.97
CA LEU A 14 26.25 15.06 -5.12
C LEU A 14 26.01 15.67 -3.73
N VAL A 15 27.03 16.27 -3.12
CA VAL A 15 26.91 16.95 -1.82
C VAL A 15 26.01 18.19 -1.94
N SER A 16 26.14 18.95 -3.03
CA SER A 16 25.29 20.12 -3.27
C SER A 16 23.82 19.73 -3.46
N ILE A 17 23.55 18.71 -4.28
CA ILE A 17 22.19 18.17 -4.46
C ILE A 17 21.66 17.66 -3.12
N SER A 18 22.46 16.94 -2.33
CA SER A 18 22.03 16.42 -1.03
C SER A 18 21.73 17.52 -0.01
N ASN A 19 22.34 18.70 -0.13
CA ASN A 19 22.08 19.84 0.76
C ASN A 19 20.88 20.69 0.32
N LEU A 20 20.53 20.65 -0.97
CA LEU A 20 19.38 21.39 -1.50
C LEU A 20 18.05 20.67 -1.28
N THR A 21 18.10 19.41 -0.97
CA THR A 21 16.91 18.55 -0.83
C THR A 21 16.85 17.97 0.57
N THR A 22 16.31 18.73 1.48
CA THR A 22 15.89 18.18 2.78
C THR A 22 14.53 17.54 2.63
N VAL A 23 14.47 16.25 2.38
CA VAL A 23 13.30 15.48 2.73
C VAL A 23 13.68 14.70 3.97
N PRO A 24 13.34 15.19 5.17
CA PRO A 24 13.56 14.43 6.37
C PRO A 24 12.71 13.16 6.31
N TRP A 25 13.24 12.07 6.85
CA TRP A 25 12.43 10.88 7.13
C TRP A 25 11.26 11.21 8.06
N ASN A 26 11.49 12.15 8.95
CA ASN A 26 10.47 12.73 9.79
C ASN A 26 9.74 13.80 8.99
N ILE A 27 8.90 13.41 8.07
CA ILE A 27 7.93 14.32 7.51
C ILE A 27 6.96 14.63 8.62
N GLU A 28 6.77 15.92 8.84
CA GLU A 28 5.68 16.39 9.66
C GLU A 28 4.38 16.22 8.88
N PRO A 29 3.58 15.21 9.18
CA PRO A 29 2.27 15.13 8.58
C PRO A 29 1.51 16.38 8.98
N THR A 30 0.96 17.10 8.02
CA THR A 30 0.16 18.30 8.28
C THR A 30 0.88 19.46 9.00
N GLY A 31 2.21 19.56 8.88
CA GLY A 31 3.00 20.65 9.46
C GLY A 31 3.21 20.58 10.96
N GLN A 32 3.02 19.41 11.58
CA GLN A 32 3.34 19.18 13.00
C GLN A 32 4.54 18.24 13.14
N SER A 33 5.38 18.50 14.12
CA SER A 33 6.58 17.70 14.38
C SER A 33 6.23 16.29 14.82
N MET A 34 6.91 15.30 14.24
CA MET A 34 6.82 13.92 14.71
C MET A 34 7.20 13.78 16.19
N ALA A 35 8.00 14.71 16.72
CA ALA A 35 8.33 14.76 18.14
C ALA A 35 7.08 14.99 19.03
N THR A 36 6.04 15.63 18.52
CA THR A 36 4.77 15.82 19.25
C THR A 36 3.87 14.58 19.26
N LEU A 37 4.18 13.58 18.45
CA LEU A 37 3.48 12.28 18.46
C LEU A 37 4.01 11.33 19.54
N THR A 38 5.14 11.66 20.20
CA THR A 38 5.80 10.72 21.11
C THR A 38 5.16 10.65 22.49
N ASP A 39 4.53 11.69 22.96
CA ASP A 39 4.01 11.76 24.33
C ASP A 39 2.60 11.14 24.48
N ASP A 40 1.78 11.20 23.41
CA ASP A 40 0.40 10.70 23.43
C ASP A 40 0.19 9.42 22.59
N THR A 41 1.18 9.01 21.81
CA THR A 41 1.12 7.83 20.97
C THR A 41 2.32 6.93 21.22
N GLU A 42 2.30 6.23 22.34
CA GLU A 42 3.20 5.12 22.52
C GLU A 42 2.83 4.04 21.50
N VAL A 43 3.67 3.90 20.46
CA VAL A 43 3.52 2.83 19.49
C VAL A 43 3.99 1.55 20.15
N THR A 44 3.10 0.88 20.84
CA THR A 44 3.34 -0.46 21.33
C THR A 44 3.14 -1.42 20.16
N PHE A 45 4.21 -2.03 19.73
CA PHE A 45 4.12 -3.20 18.87
C PHE A 45 3.78 -4.39 19.75
N ASP A 46 2.53 -4.81 19.76
CA ASP A 46 2.16 -6.10 20.31
C ASP A 46 2.95 -7.18 19.58
N ASN A 47 3.62 -7.99 20.37
CA ASN A 47 4.40 -9.11 19.88
C ASN A 47 3.63 -10.41 20.17
N PRO A 48 2.73 -10.85 19.29
CA PRO A 48 2.00 -12.09 19.50
C PRO A 48 2.92 -13.29 19.24
N SER A 49 3.87 -13.50 20.12
CA SER A 49 4.64 -14.74 20.11
C SER A 49 3.70 -15.91 20.38
N GLY A 50 3.44 -16.72 19.36
CA GLY A 50 2.67 -17.94 19.47
C GLY A 50 1.20 -17.84 19.05
N GLU A 51 0.76 -16.78 18.40
CA GLU A 51 -0.51 -16.85 17.70
C GLU A 51 -0.41 -17.90 16.58
N THR A 52 -1.04 -19.01 16.79
CA THR A 52 -1.39 -19.93 15.73
C THR A 52 -2.28 -19.18 14.73
N LEU A 53 -2.14 -19.49 13.43
CA LEU A 53 -3.10 -19.09 12.44
C LEU A 53 -4.52 -19.31 12.99
N PRO A 54 -5.46 -18.36 12.76
CA PRO A 54 -6.82 -18.53 13.24
C PRO A 54 -7.33 -19.91 12.84
N ALA A 55 -8.09 -20.53 13.73
CA ALA A 55 -8.72 -21.80 13.45
C ALA A 55 -9.41 -21.73 12.10
N LYS A 56 -9.27 -22.78 11.28
CA LYS A 56 -10.00 -22.90 10.00
C LYS A 56 -11.40 -22.37 10.19
N GLY A 57 -11.81 -21.46 9.31
CA GLY A 57 -13.17 -20.97 9.31
C GLY A 57 -14.16 -22.12 9.19
N THR A 58 -15.38 -21.87 9.58
CA THR A 58 -16.42 -22.91 9.68
C THR A 58 -17.08 -23.25 8.35
N TYR A 59 -16.86 -22.40 7.32
CA TYR A 59 -17.55 -22.55 6.03
C TYR A 59 -16.66 -23.20 4.98
N GLU A 60 -17.23 -24.10 4.20
CA GLU A 60 -16.69 -24.46 2.89
C GLU A 60 -16.71 -23.23 1.98
N VAL A 61 -15.77 -23.13 1.06
CA VAL A 61 -15.59 -21.98 0.19
C VAL A 61 -15.94 -22.37 -1.26
N THR A 62 -16.79 -21.60 -1.89
CA THR A 62 -17.03 -21.66 -3.33
C THR A 62 -16.28 -20.55 -4.05
N GLU A 63 -15.82 -20.84 -5.26
CA GLU A 63 -15.08 -19.90 -6.11
C GLU A 63 -15.82 -19.67 -7.42
N ARG A 64 -15.88 -18.41 -7.83
CA ARG A 64 -16.38 -18.04 -9.17
C ARG A 64 -15.54 -16.92 -9.75
N TYR A 65 -15.40 -16.94 -11.05
CA TYR A 65 -14.74 -15.87 -11.79
C TYR A 65 -15.75 -14.95 -12.45
N ILE A 66 -15.44 -13.67 -12.42
CA ILE A 66 -16.15 -12.66 -13.20
C ILE A 66 -15.13 -11.84 -14.00
N THR A 67 -15.62 -11.10 -14.97
CA THR A 67 -14.82 -10.11 -15.69
C THR A 67 -15.54 -8.77 -15.60
N LEU A 68 -14.83 -7.76 -15.08
CA LEU A 68 -15.32 -6.39 -15.05
C LEU A 68 -14.59 -5.58 -16.13
N ASN A 69 -15.36 -4.80 -16.87
CA ASN A 69 -14.82 -3.84 -17.82
C ASN A 69 -14.58 -2.52 -17.06
N MET A 70 -13.34 -2.27 -16.75
CA MET A 70 -12.93 -1.10 -15.97
C MET A 70 -12.55 0.03 -16.92
N THR A 71 -13.10 1.21 -16.68
CA THR A 71 -12.72 2.44 -17.35
C THR A 71 -11.83 3.28 -16.44
N SER A 72 -10.86 3.96 -17.01
CA SER A 72 -10.16 5.03 -16.30
C SER A 72 -10.31 6.33 -17.06
N ASP A 73 -10.60 7.41 -16.35
CA ASP A 73 -10.56 8.76 -16.91
C ASP A 73 -9.12 9.25 -17.10
N GLY A 74 -8.16 8.45 -16.70
CA GLY A 74 -6.73 8.72 -16.81
C GLY A 74 -6.12 8.21 -18.11
N ASN A 75 -4.91 8.61 -18.36
CA ASN A 75 -4.12 8.17 -19.51
C ASN A 75 -3.86 6.67 -19.45
N LEU A 76 -4.75 5.90 -20.05
CA LEU A 76 -4.49 4.50 -20.31
C LEU A 76 -3.31 4.40 -21.25
N THR A 77 -2.22 3.89 -20.76
CA THR A 77 -1.06 3.69 -21.60
C THR A 77 -1.21 2.40 -22.38
N LYS A 78 -0.99 2.48 -23.67
CA LYS A 78 -1.15 1.37 -24.62
C LYS A 78 -0.18 0.21 -24.42
N GLU A 79 0.73 0.32 -23.47
CA GLU A 79 1.85 -0.61 -23.30
C GLU A 79 2.01 -1.09 -21.87
N SER A 80 1.03 -1.72 -21.30
CA SER A 80 1.32 -2.58 -20.16
C SER A 80 1.79 -3.94 -20.66
N GLY A 81 2.95 -4.35 -20.22
CA GLY A 81 3.44 -5.69 -20.55
C GLY A 81 2.41 -6.75 -20.18
N ALA A 82 2.11 -7.60 -21.12
CA ALA A 82 1.57 -8.94 -21.05
C ALA A 82 0.14 -9.17 -20.51
N ARG A 83 -0.48 -8.37 -19.66
CA ARG A 83 -1.83 -8.69 -19.16
C ARG A 83 -2.68 -7.41 -19.05
N GLY A 84 -3.86 -7.43 -19.70
CA GLY A 84 -4.82 -6.37 -19.62
C GLY A 84 -4.48 -5.14 -20.46
N LYS A 85 -4.32 -5.32 -21.76
CA LYS A 85 -4.31 -4.17 -22.68
C LYS A 85 -5.69 -3.55 -22.68
N ALA A 86 -5.75 -2.26 -22.34
CA ALA A 86 -6.95 -1.50 -22.63
C ALA A 86 -7.27 -1.56 -24.13
N ASN A 87 -8.54 -1.67 -24.48
CA ASN A 87 -8.98 -1.54 -25.86
C ASN A 87 -8.82 -0.07 -26.33
N ALA A 88 -9.16 0.18 -27.61
CA ALA A 88 -9.06 1.51 -28.20
C ALA A 88 -9.92 2.58 -27.47
N ASP A 89 -10.93 2.16 -26.73
CA ASP A 89 -11.86 3.01 -25.98
C ASP A 89 -11.42 3.27 -24.54
N GLY A 90 -10.23 2.79 -24.16
CA GLY A 90 -9.72 2.98 -22.80
C GLY A 90 -10.36 2.06 -21.76
N VAL A 91 -10.97 0.96 -22.17
CA VAL A 91 -11.58 -0.05 -21.30
C VAL A 91 -10.63 -1.23 -21.14
N GLN A 92 -10.38 -1.64 -19.91
CA GLN A 92 -9.64 -2.84 -19.56
C GLN A 92 -10.58 -3.89 -18.98
N ALA A 93 -10.56 -5.09 -19.56
CA ALA A 93 -11.22 -6.24 -18.98
C ALA A 93 -10.36 -6.83 -17.87
N ILE A 94 -10.84 -6.80 -16.63
CA ILE A 94 -10.14 -7.31 -15.44
C ILE A 94 -10.84 -8.55 -14.94
N LYS A 95 -10.10 -9.65 -14.81
CA LYS A 95 -10.57 -10.88 -14.19
C LYS A 95 -10.59 -10.72 -12.67
N VAL A 96 -11.68 -11.14 -12.05
CA VAL A 96 -11.84 -11.12 -10.59
C VAL A 96 -12.25 -12.51 -10.11
N LEU A 97 -11.58 -13.01 -9.10
CA LEU A 97 -11.94 -14.23 -8.39
C LEU A 97 -12.71 -13.86 -7.12
N ILE A 98 -13.95 -14.28 -7.07
CA ILE A 98 -14.82 -14.14 -5.90
C ILE A 98 -14.81 -15.46 -5.14
N ARG A 99 -14.61 -15.39 -3.82
CA ARG A 99 -14.75 -16.53 -2.91
C ARG A 99 -15.84 -16.24 -1.91
N GLU A 100 -16.73 -17.20 -1.73
CA GLU A 100 -17.93 -17.06 -0.91
C GLU A 100 -18.08 -18.24 0.06
N PRO A 101 -18.48 -17.98 1.32
CA PRO A 101 -18.78 -19.04 2.27
C PRO A 101 -20.06 -19.78 1.85
N GLN A 102 -19.96 -21.10 1.70
CA GLN A 102 -21.06 -21.96 1.31
C GLN A 102 -22.09 -22.09 2.44
N ASN A 103 -23.35 -22.03 2.10
CA ASN A 103 -24.46 -22.20 3.07
C ASN A 103 -24.43 -21.22 4.27
N ALA A 104 -23.72 -20.12 4.18
CA ALA A 104 -23.82 -19.06 5.17
C ALA A 104 -25.19 -18.36 5.10
N SER A 105 -25.76 -18.05 6.24
CA SER A 105 -27.06 -17.36 6.31
C SER A 105 -26.90 -15.85 6.45
N GLY A 106 -27.80 -15.10 5.86
CA GLY A 106 -27.83 -13.64 5.95
C GLY A 106 -26.82 -12.93 5.06
N LYS A 107 -26.80 -11.61 5.13
CA LYS A 107 -25.82 -10.78 4.43
C LYS A 107 -24.45 -10.85 5.11
N ARG A 108 -23.38 -10.86 4.34
CA ARG A 108 -22.00 -11.05 4.79
C ARG A 108 -21.13 -9.86 4.52
N PRO A 109 -20.10 -9.60 5.34
CA PRO A 109 -19.09 -8.57 5.02
C PRO A 109 -18.32 -8.94 3.76
N GLY A 110 -17.91 -7.92 3.00
CA GLY A 110 -17.06 -8.06 1.81
C GLY A 110 -15.65 -7.56 2.04
N VAL A 111 -14.67 -8.11 1.32
CA VAL A 111 -13.28 -7.63 1.32
C VAL A 111 -12.70 -7.66 -0.09
N VAL A 112 -12.19 -6.51 -0.54
CA VAL A 112 -11.45 -6.39 -1.80
C VAL A 112 -9.95 -6.36 -1.52
N PHE A 113 -9.20 -7.25 -2.17
CA PHE A 113 -7.75 -7.38 -2.00
C PHE A 113 -7.00 -6.53 -3.03
N MET A 114 -6.11 -5.68 -2.55
CA MET A 114 -5.33 -4.73 -3.34
C MET A 114 -3.87 -5.15 -3.41
N HIS A 115 -3.36 -5.36 -4.62
CA HIS A 115 -2.00 -5.84 -4.84
C HIS A 115 -0.92 -4.81 -4.50
N GLY A 116 0.14 -5.25 -3.85
CA GLY A 116 1.38 -4.52 -3.69
C GLY A 116 2.13 -4.29 -5.02
N ALA A 117 3.42 -4.00 -4.97
CA ALA A 117 4.25 -3.84 -6.16
C ALA A 117 4.34 -5.14 -6.99
N GLY A 118 4.67 -5.00 -8.27
CA GLY A 118 4.74 -6.14 -9.19
C GLY A 118 3.40 -6.52 -9.81
N TYR A 119 3.44 -7.58 -10.63
CA TYR A 119 2.25 -8.10 -11.30
C TYR A 119 1.60 -9.19 -10.44
N GLY A 120 0.38 -8.93 -10.00
CA GLY A 120 -0.46 -9.90 -9.32
C GLY A 120 -1.65 -10.29 -10.18
N THR A 121 -2.06 -11.54 -10.11
CA THR A 121 -3.31 -12.03 -10.70
C THR A 121 -4.19 -12.60 -9.62
N CYS A 122 -5.49 -12.64 -9.88
CA CYS A 122 -6.45 -13.24 -8.97
C CYS A 122 -6.15 -14.73 -8.69
N ASP A 123 -5.44 -15.41 -9.61
CA ASP A 123 -5.12 -16.83 -9.48
C ASP A 123 -3.86 -17.10 -8.64
N ASN A 124 -2.93 -16.14 -8.54
CA ASN A 124 -1.63 -16.36 -7.89
C ASN A 124 -1.36 -15.45 -6.69
N SER A 125 -2.34 -14.65 -6.29
CA SER A 125 -2.19 -13.71 -5.18
C SER A 125 -3.27 -13.91 -4.13
N PHE A 126 -2.90 -13.74 -2.86
CA PHE A 126 -3.80 -13.77 -1.71
C PHE A 126 -4.60 -15.09 -1.50
N GLY A 127 -4.27 -16.17 -2.20
CA GLY A 127 -5.07 -17.42 -2.18
C GLY A 127 -5.43 -17.89 -0.78
N ASP A 128 -4.44 -18.06 0.07
CA ASP A 128 -4.62 -18.59 1.44
C ASP A 128 -5.39 -17.60 2.34
N VAL A 129 -5.04 -16.32 2.32
CA VAL A 129 -5.70 -15.33 3.17
C VAL A 129 -7.12 -15.04 2.72
N ALA A 130 -7.35 -14.92 1.40
CA ALA A 130 -8.69 -14.71 0.87
C ALA A 130 -9.61 -15.91 1.13
N SER A 131 -9.11 -17.14 0.94
CA SER A 131 -9.83 -18.38 1.28
C SER A 131 -10.07 -18.49 2.79
N GLY A 132 -9.09 -18.13 3.61
CA GLY A 132 -9.23 -18.09 5.07
C GLY A 132 -10.32 -17.14 5.52
N MET A 133 -10.36 -15.92 4.97
CA MET A 133 -11.43 -14.95 5.26
C MET A 133 -12.79 -15.43 4.75
N ALA A 134 -12.86 -16.03 3.55
CA ALA A 134 -14.09 -16.59 3.04
C ALA A 134 -14.61 -17.74 3.94
N SER A 135 -13.72 -18.62 4.40
CA SER A 135 -14.09 -19.69 5.34
C SER A 135 -14.53 -19.14 6.71
N ALA A 136 -14.12 -17.94 7.07
CA ALA A 136 -14.57 -17.22 8.27
C ALA A 136 -15.89 -16.44 8.07
N GLY A 137 -16.46 -16.44 6.87
CA GLY A 137 -17.78 -15.85 6.60
C GLY A 137 -17.76 -14.56 5.78
N PHE A 138 -16.63 -14.15 5.23
CA PHE A 138 -16.53 -13.00 4.34
C PHE A 138 -16.79 -13.39 2.87
N VAL A 139 -17.27 -12.46 2.08
CA VAL A 139 -17.17 -12.54 0.61
C VAL A 139 -15.89 -11.82 0.22
N THR A 140 -14.98 -12.52 -0.45
CA THR A 140 -13.68 -11.94 -0.83
C THR A 140 -13.55 -11.78 -2.33
N ALA A 141 -12.94 -10.67 -2.77
CA ALA A 141 -12.67 -10.39 -4.17
C ALA A 141 -11.18 -10.14 -4.37
N VAL A 142 -10.55 -10.95 -5.21
CA VAL A 142 -9.16 -10.76 -5.67
C VAL A 142 -9.20 -10.54 -7.17
N LEU A 143 -8.70 -9.41 -7.64
CA LEU A 143 -8.70 -9.06 -9.07
C LEU A 143 -7.30 -9.19 -9.66
N ASP A 144 -7.21 -9.37 -10.99
CA ASP A 144 -5.96 -9.15 -11.70
C ASP A 144 -5.56 -7.67 -11.51
N LYS A 145 -4.31 -7.42 -11.16
CA LYS A 145 -3.87 -6.06 -10.85
C LYS A 145 -4.14 -5.11 -12.02
N PRO A 146 -4.89 -4.03 -11.82
CA PRO A 146 -5.07 -3.01 -12.85
C PRO A 146 -3.73 -2.37 -13.17
N VAL A 147 -3.39 -2.25 -14.43
CA VAL A 147 -2.13 -1.64 -14.88
C VAL A 147 -2.42 -0.48 -15.82
N TRP A 148 -2.31 0.71 -15.30
CA TRP A 148 -2.61 1.94 -16.05
C TRP A 148 -1.37 2.70 -16.52
N ASN A 149 -0.17 2.12 -16.47
CA ASN A 149 1.08 2.82 -16.73
C ASN A 149 2.09 2.09 -17.60
N THR A 150 3.00 2.88 -18.14
CA THR A 150 4.07 2.44 -19.02
C THR A 150 5.30 1.92 -18.32
N THR A 151 5.49 2.21 -17.04
CA THR A 151 6.68 1.81 -16.29
C THR A 151 6.31 1.30 -14.90
N ASP A 152 7.10 0.37 -14.37
CA ASP A 152 6.89 -0.19 -13.02
C ASP A 152 7.06 0.84 -11.88
N ILE A 153 7.60 2.01 -12.19
CA ILE A 153 7.94 3.03 -11.20
C ILE A 153 6.95 4.21 -11.23
N ASN A 154 6.40 4.49 -12.42
CA ASN A 154 5.51 5.64 -12.64
C ASN A 154 4.08 5.17 -12.87
N ARG A 155 3.35 4.91 -11.78
CA ARG A 155 2.00 4.37 -11.81
C ARG A 155 0.95 5.42 -11.52
N ASP A 156 -0.20 5.28 -12.20
CA ASP A 156 -1.37 6.11 -11.96
C ASP A 156 -2.17 5.53 -10.80
N TYR A 157 -1.82 5.91 -9.58
CA TYR A 157 -2.49 5.44 -8.37
C TYR A 157 -3.96 5.88 -8.29
N PRO A 158 -4.33 7.12 -8.63
CA PRO A 158 -5.74 7.52 -8.70
C PRO A 158 -6.57 6.67 -9.66
N ALA A 159 -6.05 6.38 -10.86
CA ALA A 159 -6.75 5.49 -11.80
C ALA A 159 -6.85 4.06 -11.27
N SER A 160 -5.82 3.58 -10.59
CA SER A 160 -5.86 2.27 -9.93
C SER A 160 -6.90 2.25 -8.81
N ALA A 161 -7.01 3.31 -8.01
CA ALA A 161 -8.02 3.44 -6.96
C ALA A 161 -9.43 3.30 -7.51
N LYS A 162 -9.75 4.02 -8.59
CA LYS A 162 -11.05 3.91 -9.29
C LYS A 162 -11.36 2.50 -9.79
N ALA A 163 -10.34 1.74 -10.22
CA ALA A 163 -10.55 0.37 -10.64
C ALA A 163 -10.88 -0.56 -9.46
N TYR A 164 -10.24 -0.38 -8.31
CA TYR A 164 -10.59 -1.12 -7.09
C TYR A 164 -11.97 -0.74 -6.56
N ASP A 165 -12.33 0.54 -6.65
CA ASP A 165 -13.64 1.05 -6.28
C ASP A 165 -14.78 0.35 -7.07
N GLN A 166 -14.61 0.13 -8.37
CA GLN A 166 -15.57 -0.62 -9.17
C GLN A 166 -15.79 -2.06 -8.68
N VAL A 167 -14.77 -2.68 -8.06
CA VAL A 167 -14.92 -4.02 -7.45
C VAL A 167 -15.65 -3.92 -6.10
N ILE A 168 -15.43 -2.85 -5.35
CA ILE A 168 -16.14 -2.58 -4.10
C ILE A 168 -17.64 -2.40 -4.41
N GLU A 169 -17.98 -1.57 -5.38
CA GLU A 169 -19.36 -1.36 -5.82
C GLU A 169 -19.98 -2.67 -6.32
N TYR A 170 -19.25 -3.46 -7.11
CA TYR A 170 -19.73 -4.77 -7.52
C TYR A 170 -20.08 -5.68 -6.33
N LEU A 171 -19.24 -5.69 -5.26
CA LEU A 171 -19.57 -6.47 -4.05
C LEU A 171 -20.78 -5.90 -3.30
N ARG A 172 -20.90 -4.58 -3.18
CA ARG A 172 -22.05 -3.92 -2.55
C ARG A 172 -23.37 -4.29 -3.22
N ASP A 173 -23.37 -4.45 -4.53
CA ASP A 173 -24.53 -4.81 -5.34
C ASP A 173 -24.95 -6.29 -5.19
N GLN A 174 -24.13 -7.16 -4.57
CA GLN A 174 -24.49 -8.56 -4.39
C GLN A 174 -25.53 -8.71 -3.28
N SER A 175 -26.60 -9.46 -3.55
CA SER A 175 -27.74 -9.62 -2.63
C SER A 175 -27.38 -10.26 -1.28
N ASP A 176 -26.28 -10.99 -1.25
CA ASP A 176 -25.77 -11.72 -0.09
C ASP A 176 -24.61 -11.00 0.62
N VAL A 177 -24.23 -9.83 0.15
CA VAL A 177 -23.24 -8.94 0.79
C VAL A 177 -23.96 -7.84 1.57
N ASP A 178 -23.44 -7.54 2.74
CA ASP A 178 -23.84 -6.37 3.53
C ASP A 178 -23.09 -5.14 2.98
N GLU A 179 -23.79 -4.32 2.21
CA GLU A 179 -23.24 -3.14 1.55
C GLU A 179 -22.52 -2.19 2.51
N ALA A 180 -22.99 -2.12 3.76
CA ALA A 180 -22.40 -1.29 4.81
C ALA A 180 -21.14 -1.93 5.46
N LYS A 181 -20.72 -3.12 5.02
CA LYS A 181 -19.61 -3.87 5.60
C LYS A 181 -18.62 -4.35 4.55
N VAL A 182 -18.41 -3.58 3.50
CA VAL A 182 -17.38 -3.87 2.50
C VAL A 182 -16.13 -3.06 2.83
N GLY A 183 -15.02 -3.76 3.03
CA GLY A 183 -13.71 -3.19 3.34
C GLY A 183 -12.64 -3.58 2.35
N ILE A 184 -11.43 -3.14 2.62
CA ILE A 184 -10.26 -3.38 1.78
C ILE A 184 -9.12 -4.04 2.54
N TYR A 185 -8.31 -4.82 1.81
CA TYR A 185 -7.06 -5.41 2.26
C TYR A 185 -5.94 -4.94 1.34
N ALA A 186 -5.11 -4.04 1.81
CA ALA A 186 -4.06 -3.40 1.03
C ALA A 186 -2.66 -3.82 1.52
N THR A 187 -1.76 -4.13 0.59
CA THR A 187 -0.40 -4.56 0.90
C THR A 187 0.64 -3.63 0.28
N SER A 188 1.64 -3.22 1.07
CA SER A 188 2.81 -2.50 0.53
C SER A 188 2.40 -1.28 -0.32
N GLU A 189 2.75 -1.25 -1.60
CA GLU A 189 2.41 -0.21 -2.58
C GLU A 189 0.92 0.14 -2.62
N SER A 190 0.03 -0.83 -2.44
CA SER A 190 -1.40 -0.54 -2.52
C SER A 190 -1.94 0.34 -1.38
N THR A 191 -1.13 0.62 -0.38
CA THR A 191 -1.44 1.68 0.61
C THR A 191 -1.55 3.06 -0.05
N TRP A 192 -0.75 3.34 -1.06
CA TRP A 192 -0.90 4.58 -1.84
C TRP A 192 -2.21 4.59 -2.62
N ILE A 193 -2.59 3.43 -3.18
CA ILE A 193 -3.85 3.29 -3.92
C ILE A 193 -5.04 3.42 -2.98
N SER A 194 -5.03 2.72 -1.84
CA SER A 194 -6.11 2.76 -0.85
C SER A 194 -6.34 4.16 -0.29
N SER A 195 -5.29 4.97 -0.19
CA SER A 195 -5.40 6.35 0.27
C SER A 195 -6.20 7.24 -0.67
N TYR A 196 -6.00 7.08 -1.98
CA TYR A 196 -6.81 7.77 -2.99
C TYR A 196 -8.25 7.24 -3.00
N LEU A 197 -8.42 5.93 -2.87
CA LEU A 197 -9.74 5.32 -2.79
C LEU A 197 -10.55 5.88 -1.62
N LEU A 198 -9.97 5.95 -0.42
CA LEU A 198 -10.65 6.46 0.77
C LEU A 198 -10.91 7.98 0.74
N GLU A 199 -10.21 8.74 -0.08
CA GLU A 199 -10.56 10.14 -0.35
C GLU A 199 -11.82 10.26 -1.22
N ASP A 200 -11.98 9.35 -2.19
CA ASP A 200 -13.08 9.36 -3.16
C ASP A 200 -14.31 8.57 -2.66
N ASP A 201 -14.10 7.46 -1.94
CA ASP A 201 -15.14 6.61 -1.33
C ASP A 201 -14.98 6.51 0.20
N PRO A 202 -15.60 7.41 0.96
CA PRO A 202 -15.57 7.38 2.42
C PRO A 202 -16.44 6.26 3.04
N ASP A 203 -17.26 5.56 2.25
CA ASP A 203 -18.18 4.53 2.73
C ASP A 203 -17.54 3.13 2.82
N VAL A 204 -16.23 3.01 2.55
CA VAL A 204 -15.46 1.81 2.87
C VAL A 204 -15.54 1.54 4.38
N ALA A 205 -15.99 0.34 4.75
CA ALA A 205 -16.32 0.03 6.14
C ALA A 205 -15.10 -0.14 7.06
N PHE A 206 -13.99 -0.62 6.51
CA PHE A 206 -12.71 -0.84 7.23
C PHE A 206 -11.57 -1.06 6.26
N GLN A 207 -10.34 -0.93 6.76
CA GLN A 207 -9.15 -1.29 6.00
C GLN A 207 -8.19 -2.16 6.80
N ILE A 208 -7.53 -3.09 6.09
CA ILE A 208 -6.44 -3.92 6.60
C ILE A 208 -5.19 -3.56 5.80
N LEU A 209 -4.15 -3.10 6.48
CA LEU A 209 -2.91 -2.65 5.86
C LEU A 209 -1.76 -3.57 6.26
N LEU A 210 -1.16 -4.27 5.30
CA LEU A 210 0.02 -5.10 5.51
C LEU A 210 1.26 -4.41 4.97
N SER A 211 2.27 -4.27 5.82
CA SER A 211 3.54 -3.57 5.52
C SER A 211 3.30 -2.27 4.72
N PRO A 212 2.41 -1.39 5.21
CA PRO A 212 1.97 -0.23 4.45
C PRO A 212 3.11 0.73 4.13
N MET A 213 3.17 1.17 2.87
CA MET A 213 4.04 2.26 2.43
C MET A 213 3.32 3.59 2.65
N VAL A 214 3.67 4.30 3.72
CA VAL A 214 2.99 5.53 4.12
C VAL A 214 3.61 6.77 3.46
N PHE A 215 4.92 6.76 3.26
CA PHE A 215 5.65 7.88 2.67
C PHE A 215 5.68 7.78 1.15
N SER A 216 6.06 8.87 0.47
CA SER A 216 6.12 8.89 -0.99
C SER A 216 7.00 7.77 -1.56
N PRO A 217 6.79 7.33 -2.81
CA PRO A 217 7.64 6.32 -3.44
C PRO A 217 9.12 6.65 -3.38
N ARG A 218 9.44 7.92 -3.54
CA ARG A 218 10.80 8.44 -3.48
C ARG A 218 11.44 8.25 -2.11
N GLN A 219 10.70 8.59 -1.06
CA GLN A 219 11.14 8.42 0.32
C GLN A 219 11.24 6.95 0.70
N SER A 220 10.26 6.16 0.32
CA SER A 220 10.25 4.72 0.54
C SER A 220 11.43 4.04 -0.16
N LEU A 221 11.73 4.43 -1.40
CA LEU A 221 12.91 3.93 -2.11
C LEU A 221 14.21 4.36 -1.43
N GLY A 222 14.31 5.62 -1.00
CA GLY A 222 15.47 6.10 -0.25
C GLY A 222 15.69 5.33 1.05
N PHE A 223 14.64 5.03 1.79
CA PHE A 223 14.70 4.20 2.99
C PHE A 223 15.18 2.78 2.64
N PHE A 224 14.54 2.11 1.71
CA PHE A 224 14.88 0.75 1.29
C PHE A 224 16.37 0.63 0.88
N VAL A 225 16.84 1.50 -0.02
CA VAL A 225 18.24 1.50 -0.46
C VAL A 225 19.19 1.76 0.71
N THR A 226 18.81 2.63 1.66
CA THR A 226 19.63 2.88 2.85
C THR A 226 19.73 1.62 3.73
N GLN A 227 18.64 0.89 3.90
CA GLN A 227 18.64 -0.36 4.66
C GLN A 227 19.51 -1.43 3.98
N ASP A 228 19.44 -1.56 2.65
CA ASP A 228 20.30 -2.48 1.91
C ASP A 228 21.79 -2.16 2.12
N PHE A 229 22.16 -0.88 2.09
CA PHE A 229 23.55 -0.48 2.38
C PHE A 229 23.95 -0.75 3.83
N THR A 230 23.02 -0.64 4.77
CA THR A 230 23.26 -1.02 6.17
C THR A 230 23.55 -2.51 6.29
N LEU A 231 22.78 -3.35 5.61
CA LEU A 231 22.97 -4.80 5.62
C LEU A 231 24.33 -5.25 5.06
N VAL A 232 24.88 -4.51 4.09
CA VAL A 232 26.22 -4.78 3.55
C VAL A 232 27.35 -4.06 4.31
N GLY A 233 27.05 -3.39 5.41
CA GLY A 233 28.05 -2.77 6.30
C GLY A 233 28.59 -1.44 5.83
N ALA A 234 27.86 -0.71 5.00
CA ALA A 234 28.25 0.66 4.61
C ALA A 234 28.22 1.61 5.82
N ASN A 235 29.16 2.57 5.85
CA ASN A 235 29.20 3.55 6.94
C ASN A 235 28.04 4.56 6.86
N GLU A 236 27.68 5.14 8.00
CA GLU A 236 26.53 6.06 8.14
C GLU A 236 26.63 7.29 7.22
N GLY A 237 27.83 7.81 6.98
CA GLY A 237 28.02 8.96 6.08
C GLY A 237 27.63 8.62 4.64
N TYR A 238 28.00 7.44 4.17
CA TYR A 238 27.61 6.97 2.84
C TYR A 238 26.10 6.70 2.75
N GLN A 239 25.55 6.05 3.75
CA GLN A 239 24.09 5.81 3.83
C GLN A 239 23.31 7.12 3.78
N SER A 240 23.75 8.14 4.54
CA SER A 240 23.12 9.46 4.56
C SER A 240 23.14 10.15 3.18
N ILE A 241 24.24 10.04 2.44
CA ILE A 241 24.35 10.58 1.07
C ILE A 241 23.38 9.85 0.13
N VAL A 242 23.40 8.52 0.15
CA VAL A 242 22.53 7.70 -0.69
C VAL A 242 21.05 7.99 -0.41
N GLN A 243 20.68 8.04 0.85
CA GLN A 243 19.32 8.38 1.27
C GLN A 243 18.87 9.73 0.71
N ARG A 244 19.71 10.76 0.83
CA ARG A 244 19.38 12.09 0.33
C ARG A 244 19.25 12.14 -1.19
N VAL A 245 20.14 11.44 -1.92
CA VAL A 245 20.08 11.36 -3.38
C VAL A 245 18.78 10.70 -3.84
N PHE A 246 18.39 9.57 -3.24
CA PHE A 246 17.16 8.87 -3.62
C PHE A 246 15.90 9.59 -3.15
N SER A 247 15.96 10.31 -2.04
CA SER A 247 14.84 11.11 -1.54
C SER A 247 14.67 12.44 -2.26
N ALA A 248 15.70 12.88 -3.00
CA ALA A 248 15.64 14.13 -3.75
C ALA A 248 14.78 14.02 -4.99
N ASP A 249 14.02 15.07 -5.30
CA ASP A 249 13.28 15.16 -6.56
C ASP A 249 14.20 15.61 -7.69
N THR A 250 15.01 14.69 -8.17
CA THR A 250 15.94 14.99 -9.24
C THR A 250 15.37 14.72 -10.63
N GLY A 251 14.18 14.11 -10.73
CA GLY A 251 13.66 13.54 -11.98
C GLY A 251 14.55 12.44 -12.57
N LEU A 252 15.69 12.15 -11.92
CA LEU A 252 16.70 11.22 -12.43
C LEU A 252 16.18 9.78 -12.50
N PHE A 253 15.28 9.41 -11.58
CA PHE A 253 14.71 8.06 -11.49
C PHE A 253 13.27 7.98 -11.97
N GLY A 254 12.71 9.06 -12.53
CA GLY A 254 11.34 9.09 -13.03
C GLY A 254 10.28 8.87 -11.96
N LEU A 255 10.64 9.01 -10.68
CA LEU A 255 9.70 8.87 -9.58
C LEU A 255 8.78 10.08 -9.51
N ASN A 256 7.49 9.83 -9.58
CA ASN A 256 6.50 10.89 -9.53
C ASN A 256 6.48 11.60 -8.18
N ASN A 257 6.38 12.93 -8.24
CA ASN A 257 5.80 13.71 -7.16
C ASN A 257 4.29 13.57 -7.24
N PHE A 258 3.75 12.56 -6.60
CA PHE A 258 2.31 12.56 -6.43
C PHE A 258 1.95 13.17 -5.07
N ASP A 259 0.74 13.65 -5.00
CA ASP A 259 0.15 14.13 -3.77
C ASP A 259 0.25 13.03 -2.69
N LEU A 260 0.68 13.40 -1.50
CA LEU A 260 0.87 12.45 -0.40
C LEU A 260 -0.48 12.13 0.27
N ALA A 261 -1.39 11.49 -0.49
CA ALA A 261 -2.71 11.10 0.01
C ALA A 261 -2.60 10.25 1.29
N THR A 262 -1.56 9.42 1.40
CA THR A 262 -1.27 8.62 2.60
C THR A 262 -0.97 9.44 3.85
N LEU A 263 -0.68 10.72 3.73
CA LEU A 263 -0.48 11.64 4.86
C LEU A 263 -1.70 12.52 5.13
N LYS A 264 -2.84 12.23 4.52
CA LYS A 264 -4.11 12.92 4.77
C LYS A 264 -4.99 12.16 5.75
N PRO A 265 -5.74 12.85 6.61
CA PRO A 265 -6.67 12.19 7.54
C PRO A 265 -7.69 11.29 6.87
N ALA A 266 -8.19 11.65 5.67
CA ALA A 266 -9.16 10.85 4.93
C ALA A 266 -8.67 9.42 4.66
N ALA A 267 -7.37 9.22 4.42
CA ALA A 267 -6.78 7.89 4.22
C ALA A 267 -6.92 6.94 5.43
N TYR A 268 -7.29 7.46 6.59
CA TYR A 268 -7.38 6.69 7.83
C TYR A 268 -8.67 7.02 8.62
N ALA A 269 -9.70 7.48 7.95
CA ALA A 269 -10.97 7.83 8.57
C ALA A 269 -11.81 6.61 9.00
N VAL A 270 -11.49 5.42 8.49
CA VAL A 270 -12.22 4.18 8.76
C VAL A 270 -11.48 3.28 9.75
N PRO A 271 -12.16 2.34 10.44
CA PRO A 271 -11.50 1.33 11.27
C PRO A 271 -10.33 0.69 10.55
N THR A 272 -9.14 0.71 11.16
CA THR A 272 -7.88 0.36 10.50
C THR A 272 -7.11 -0.68 11.29
N TYR A 273 -6.77 -1.80 10.66
CA TYR A 273 -5.81 -2.77 11.17
C TYR A 273 -4.49 -2.63 10.40
N VAL A 274 -3.38 -2.51 11.12
CA VAL A 274 -2.04 -2.35 10.56
C VAL A 274 -1.15 -3.49 11.04
N ALA A 275 -0.51 -4.18 10.11
CA ALA A 275 0.46 -5.22 10.42
C ALA A 275 1.80 -4.96 9.72
N TYR A 276 2.88 -5.11 10.48
CA TYR A 276 4.26 -5.05 9.98
C TYR A 276 5.05 -6.30 10.39
N GLY A 277 5.95 -6.73 9.52
CA GLY A 277 7.01 -7.64 9.90
C GLY A 277 8.13 -6.88 10.61
N SER A 278 8.62 -7.37 11.75
CA SER A 278 9.70 -6.68 12.49
C SER A 278 11.04 -6.68 11.75
N LYS A 279 11.19 -7.52 10.73
CA LYS A 279 12.36 -7.60 9.85
C LYS A 279 12.13 -6.96 8.49
N ASP A 280 11.04 -6.22 8.32
CA ASP A 280 10.75 -5.50 7.09
C ASP A 280 11.76 -4.38 6.90
N VAL A 281 12.56 -4.48 5.86
CA VAL A 281 13.59 -3.49 5.47
C VAL A 281 13.10 -2.54 4.37
N MET A 282 11.91 -2.76 3.83
CA MET A 282 11.36 -1.95 2.73
C MET A 282 10.54 -0.77 3.24
N THR A 283 10.00 -0.84 4.46
CA THR A 283 9.11 0.18 5.01
C THR A 283 9.66 0.80 6.29
N ALA A 284 9.51 2.10 6.44
CA ALA A 284 9.82 2.81 7.69
C ALA A 284 8.69 2.58 8.71
N GLN A 285 8.71 1.45 9.39
CA GLN A 285 7.61 0.93 10.21
C GLN A 285 7.19 1.89 11.31
N VAL A 286 8.14 2.33 12.15
CA VAL A 286 7.85 3.17 13.32
C VAL A 286 7.28 4.52 12.90
N ASP A 287 7.92 5.17 11.94
CA ASP A 287 7.45 6.47 11.45
C ASP A 287 6.13 6.33 10.66
N GLY A 288 5.97 5.21 9.92
CA GLY A 288 4.73 4.89 9.24
C GLY A 288 3.56 4.73 10.21
N VAL A 289 3.74 3.98 11.29
CA VAL A 289 2.70 3.80 12.32
C VAL A 289 2.36 5.13 12.99
N ARG A 290 3.35 5.94 13.33
CA ARG A 290 3.11 7.28 13.91
C ARG A 290 2.29 8.17 12.97
N ALA A 291 2.64 8.18 11.68
CA ALA A 291 1.91 8.95 10.68
C ALA A 291 0.46 8.44 10.51
N ILE A 292 0.25 7.13 10.50
CA ILE A 292 -1.08 6.51 10.46
C ILE A 292 -1.92 6.94 11.66
N LEU A 293 -1.40 6.74 12.88
CA LEU A 293 -2.11 7.08 14.11
C LEU A 293 -2.44 8.57 14.19
N TYR A 294 -1.47 9.42 13.85
CA TYR A 294 -1.69 10.86 13.83
C TYR A 294 -2.83 11.26 12.88
N ASN A 295 -2.84 10.76 11.66
CA ASN A 295 -3.87 11.09 10.68
C ASN A 295 -5.23 10.46 11.02
N ALA A 296 -5.25 9.24 11.56
CA ALA A 296 -6.46 8.61 12.05
C ALA A 296 -7.12 9.43 13.16
N HIS A 297 -6.35 9.87 14.17
CA HIS A 297 -6.85 10.72 15.23
C HIS A 297 -7.35 12.08 14.70
N LYS A 298 -6.71 12.63 13.69
CA LYS A 298 -7.18 13.83 12.99
C LYS A 298 -8.51 13.64 12.27
N ALA A 299 -8.79 12.43 11.82
CA ALA A 299 -10.07 12.02 11.24
C ALA A 299 -11.11 11.56 12.29
N ASP A 300 -10.81 11.73 13.57
CA ASP A 300 -11.61 11.23 14.72
C ASP A 300 -11.77 9.69 14.70
N ASN A 301 -10.85 8.98 14.06
CA ASN A 301 -10.80 7.53 14.09
C ASN A 301 -9.86 7.03 15.20
N TRP A 302 -10.45 6.49 16.27
CA TRP A 302 -9.75 5.88 17.41
C TRP A 302 -9.71 4.35 17.31
N ASN A 303 -10.32 3.77 16.28
CA ASN A 303 -10.35 2.33 16.03
C ASN A 303 -9.19 1.92 15.12
N VAL A 304 -7.98 2.03 15.64
CA VAL A 304 -6.76 1.60 14.93
C VAL A 304 -6.05 0.54 15.77
N THR A 305 -5.84 -0.62 15.17
CA THR A 305 -5.07 -1.72 15.78
C THR A 305 -3.76 -1.87 15.02
N VAL A 306 -2.64 -1.85 15.73
CA VAL A 306 -1.30 -2.05 15.14
C VAL A 306 -0.68 -3.31 15.71
N ARG A 307 -0.13 -4.15 14.82
CA ARG A 307 0.61 -5.35 15.22
C ARG A 307 1.95 -5.48 14.49
N SER A 308 2.96 -5.93 15.21
CA SER A 308 4.26 -6.29 14.66
C SER A 308 4.51 -7.79 14.82
N TYR A 309 4.97 -8.42 13.77
CA TYR A 309 5.27 -9.86 13.73
C TYR A 309 6.79 -10.08 13.78
N PRO A 310 7.34 -10.67 14.86
CA PRO A 310 8.77 -10.63 15.18
C PRO A 310 9.70 -11.28 14.18
N VAL A 311 9.22 -12.24 13.40
CA VAL A 311 10.03 -13.00 12.45
C VAL A 311 9.65 -12.74 10.99
N ALA A 312 8.60 -11.97 10.79
CA ALA A 312 8.13 -11.65 9.44
C ALA A 312 9.00 -10.57 8.80
N ASN A 313 9.15 -10.68 7.50
CA ASN A 313 9.77 -9.73 6.61
C ASN A 313 8.68 -8.88 5.92
N HIS A 314 9.04 -8.22 4.83
CA HIS A 314 8.06 -7.58 3.95
C HIS A 314 7.12 -8.60 3.33
N VAL A 315 5.82 -8.27 3.13
CA VAL A 315 4.79 -9.14 2.54
C VAL A 315 5.09 -9.57 1.12
#